data_885d2e0acb80ab7b44a6213838dd955e
#
_entry.id   885d2e0acb80ab7b44a6213838dd955e
#
_cell.length_a   1.000
_cell.length_b   1.000
_cell.length_c   1.000
_cell.angle_alpha   90.00
_cell.angle_beta   90.00
_cell.angle_gamma   90.00
#
_symmetry.space_group_name_H-M   'P 1'
#
loop_
_entity.id
_entity.type
_entity.pdbx_description
1 polymer ?
#
loop_
_entity_poly.entity_id
_entity_poly.type
_entity_poly.pdbx_seq_one_letter_code
_entity_poly.pdbx_strand_id
1 'polypeptide(L)'
;IKVRFPLDEEGAEILLVTPSADFFAEPHVDGLIGYAKVLHEAGVTWTLSSVASEAANFGLFIGSYENMRRVALRIREAAIQLKVKRIVFGECGHAWRVAYNFLNTLAGPFDFLDQRYPIPQHILEFTWGEIHKGTLTLDKSANDDKVVTFHDSCNIARGSRLGDEPGGQFVIPRQILQAVCNHYVDMPEGTIHDETFC
;
A
#
# COMPACT_ATOMS: atom_id res chain seq x y z
N ILE A 1 19.80 2.78 -11.03
CA ILE A 1 19.40 1.40 -10.75
C ILE A 1 18.39 1.00 -11.83
N LYS A 2 18.59 -0.17 -12.44
CA LYS A 2 17.64 -0.73 -13.39
C LYS A 2 16.56 -1.47 -12.61
N VAL A 3 15.35 -0.91 -12.53
CA VAL A 3 14.23 -1.51 -11.80
C VAL A 3 13.55 -2.54 -12.71
N ARG A 4 13.34 -3.75 -12.20
CA ARG A 4 12.54 -4.79 -12.84
C ARG A 4 11.17 -4.86 -12.16
N PHE A 5 10.12 -4.98 -12.96
CA PHE A 5 8.77 -5.25 -12.49
C PHE A 5 8.44 -6.72 -12.79
N PRO A 6 8.49 -7.61 -11.79
CA PRO A 6 8.12 -9.00 -11.97
C PRO A 6 6.60 -9.13 -12.17
N LEU A 7 6.19 -10.00 -13.08
CA LEU A 7 4.79 -10.23 -13.41
C LEU A 7 4.51 -11.73 -13.39
N ASP A 8 3.47 -12.13 -12.65
CA ASP A 8 2.99 -13.51 -12.52
C ASP A 8 4.08 -14.50 -12.10
N GLU A 9 5.02 -14.09 -11.25
CA GLU A 9 6.08 -14.95 -10.73
C GLU A 9 5.58 -15.80 -9.55
N GLU A 10 5.52 -17.11 -9.76
CA GLU A 10 5.12 -18.08 -8.75
C GLU A 10 6.19 -18.20 -7.64
N GLY A 11 5.74 -18.27 -6.39
CA GLY A 11 6.61 -18.44 -5.22
C GLY A 11 7.23 -17.14 -4.71
N ALA A 12 6.89 -16.00 -5.28
CA ALA A 12 7.26 -14.70 -4.72
C ALA A 12 6.69 -14.53 -3.31
N GLU A 13 7.40 -13.84 -2.44
CA GLU A 13 6.93 -13.59 -1.07
C GLU A 13 5.69 -12.69 -1.08
N ILE A 14 5.70 -11.63 -1.87
CA ILE A 14 4.67 -10.58 -1.88
C ILE A 14 3.95 -10.53 -3.22
N LEU A 15 2.61 -10.53 -3.19
CA LEU A 15 1.78 -10.01 -4.28
C LEU A 15 1.53 -8.52 -4.01
N LEU A 16 2.06 -7.66 -4.88
CA LEU A 16 1.76 -6.24 -4.86
C LEU A 16 0.48 -5.97 -5.67
N VAL A 17 -0.55 -5.49 -5.00
CA VAL A 17 -1.82 -5.08 -5.62
C VAL A 17 -1.84 -3.57 -5.72
N THR A 18 -1.89 -3.06 -6.93
CA THR A 18 -1.91 -1.62 -7.20
C THR A 18 -2.94 -1.31 -8.28
N PRO A 19 -3.58 -0.12 -8.26
CA PRO A 19 -4.58 0.23 -9.26
C PRO A 19 -3.93 0.43 -10.63
N SER A 20 -4.73 0.23 -11.67
CA SER A 20 -4.26 0.35 -13.06
C SER A 20 -3.66 1.71 -13.39
N ALA A 21 -4.08 2.78 -12.70
CA ALA A 21 -3.51 4.12 -12.86
C ALA A 21 -2.00 4.17 -12.65
N ASP A 22 -1.46 3.32 -11.79
CA ASP A 22 -0.03 3.27 -11.47
C ASP A 22 0.85 2.87 -12.67
N PHE A 23 0.25 2.29 -13.70
CA PHE A 23 0.99 1.85 -14.88
C PHE A 23 1.09 2.90 -15.99
N PHE A 24 0.28 3.98 -15.96
CA PHE A 24 0.24 4.94 -17.06
C PHE A 24 0.06 6.40 -16.65
N ALA A 25 -0.33 6.69 -15.43
CA ALA A 25 -0.40 8.07 -14.93
C ALA A 25 0.95 8.48 -14.36
N GLU A 26 1.62 9.47 -14.96
CA GLU A 26 3.02 9.82 -14.70
C GLU A 26 3.40 9.92 -13.22
N PRO A 27 2.67 10.64 -12.33
CA PRO A 27 3.00 10.69 -10.92
C PRO A 27 2.90 9.34 -10.21
N HIS A 28 2.00 8.47 -10.64
CA HIS A 28 1.78 7.15 -10.07
C HIS A 28 2.86 6.15 -10.51
N VAL A 29 3.39 6.30 -11.73
CA VAL A 29 4.52 5.49 -12.22
C VAL A 29 5.74 5.69 -11.34
N ASP A 30 6.02 6.92 -10.93
CA ASP A 30 7.12 7.21 -10.00
C ASP A 30 6.90 6.54 -8.63
N GLY A 31 5.66 6.50 -8.15
CA GLY A 31 5.26 5.76 -6.95
C GLY A 31 5.54 4.26 -7.09
N LEU A 32 5.14 3.66 -8.21
CA LEU A 32 5.38 2.24 -8.50
C LEU A 32 6.89 1.91 -8.56
N ILE A 33 7.69 2.79 -9.17
CA ILE A 33 9.16 2.69 -9.16
C ILE A 33 9.69 2.77 -7.72
N GLY A 34 9.10 3.64 -6.88
CA GLY A 34 9.42 3.75 -5.46
C GLY A 34 9.17 2.44 -4.71
N TYR A 35 8.02 1.80 -4.91
CA TYR A 35 7.72 0.50 -4.30
C TYR A 35 8.74 -0.56 -4.69
N ALA A 36 9.07 -0.65 -5.98
CA ALA A 36 10.05 -1.63 -6.45
C ALA A 36 11.43 -1.41 -5.82
N LYS A 37 11.85 -0.16 -5.59
CA LYS A 37 13.10 0.16 -4.90
C LYS A 37 13.06 -0.26 -3.43
N VAL A 38 11.98 0.04 -2.73
CA VAL A 38 11.77 -0.34 -1.32
C VAL A 38 11.78 -1.86 -1.15
N LEU A 39 11.03 -2.57 -2.00
CA LEU A 39 10.96 -4.03 -1.97
C LEU A 39 12.31 -4.68 -2.30
N HIS A 40 13.06 -4.10 -3.23
CA HIS A 40 14.41 -4.56 -3.57
C HIS A 40 15.39 -4.37 -2.41
N GLU A 41 15.42 -3.18 -1.82
CA GLU A 41 16.31 -2.86 -0.69
C GLU A 41 15.97 -3.70 0.54
N ALA A 42 14.70 -3.98 0.78
CA ALA A 42 14.25 -4.88 1.83
C ALA A 42 14.62 -6.36 1.59
N GLY A 43 15.14 -6.69 0.40
CA GLY A 43 15.59 -8.04 0.05
C GLY A 43 14.45 -9.05 -0.09
N VAL A 44 13.20 -8.60 -0.34
CA VAL A 44 12.05 -9.47 -0.50
C VAL A 44 11.74 -9.73 -1.97
N THR A 45 11.29 -10.94 -2.28
CA THR A 45 10.77 -11.26 -3.61
C THR A 45 9.31 -10.82 -3.72
N TRP A 46 8.93 -10.28 -4.86
CA TRP A 46 7.60 -9.77 -5.09
C TRP A 46 7.16 -9.95 -6.53
N THR A 47 5.87 -9.88 -6.77
CA THR A 47 5.30 -9.92 -8.12
C THR A 47 4.06 -9.07 -8.24
N LEU A 48 3.81 -8.56 -9.43
CA LEU A 48 2.51 -8.08 -9.88
C LEU A 48 1.71 -9.27 -10.42
N SER A 49 0.41 -9.10 -10.62
CA SER A 49 -0.41 -10.09 -11.31
C SER A 49 -1.15 -9.47 -12.49
N SER A 50 -1.13 -10.16 -13.63
CA SER A 50 -1.87 -9.77 -14.82
C SER A 50 -3.40 -9.88 -14.65
N VAL A 51 -3.87 -10.60 -13.62
CA VAL A 51 -5.31 -10.79 -13.34
C VAL A 51 -5.81 -10.05 -12.11
N ALA A 52 -4.92 -9.54 -11.25
CA ALA A 52 -5.24 -8.85 -10.01
C ALA A 52 -4.63 -7.44 -9.97
N SER A 53 -4.83 -6.66 -11.02
CA SER A 53 -4.32 -5.30 -11.19
C SER A 53 -5.26 -4.20 -10.70
N GLU A 54 -6.42 -4.56 -10.16
CA GLU A 54 -7.41 -3.64 -9.60
C GLU A 54 -7.81 -4.07 -8.19
N ALA A 55 -8.12 -3.11 -7.34
CA ALA A 55 -8.36 -3.33 -5.92
C ALA A 55 -9.83 -3.15 -5.49
N ALA A 56 -10.78 -3.41 -6.36
CA ALA A 56 -12.22 -3.41 -6.11
C ALA A 56 -12.85 -2.03 -5.75
N ASN A 57 -12.09 -0.95 -5.71
CA ASN A 57 -12.58 0.39 -5.37
C ASN A 57 -13.63 0.93 -6.34
N PHE A 58 -13.61 0.58 -7.61
CA PHE A 58 -14.64 0.98 -8.57
C PHE A 58 -16.02 0.39 -8.23
N GLY A 59 -16.07 -0.83 -7.71
CA GLY A 59 -17.31 -1.40 -7.20
C GLY A 59 -17.91 -0.58 -6.06
N LEU A 60 -17.09 -0.04 -5.18
CA LEU A 60 -17.53 0.86 -4.12
C LEU A 60 -18.17 2.16 -4.69
N PHE A 61 -17.50 2.78 -5.68
CA PHE A 61 -17.98 4.04 -6.27
C PHE A 61 -19.32 3.91 -6.99
N ILE A 62 -19.56 2.81 -7.64
CA ILE A 62 -20.82 2.54 -8.34
C ILE A 62 -21.86 1.79 -7.48
N GLY A 63 -21.56 1.56 -6.21
CA GLY A 63 -22.45 0.86 -5.28
C GLY A 63 -22.70 -0.61 -5.62
N SER A 64 -21.75 -1.28 -6.28
CA SER A 64 -21.88 -2.67 -6.72
C SER A 64 -21.06 -3.63 -5.89
N TYR A 65 -21.68 -4.30 -4.92
CA TYR A 65 -21.07 -5.37 -4.15
C TYR A 65 -20.63 -6.55 -5.02
N GLU A 66 -21.36 -6.84 -6.09
CA GLU A 66 -21.02 -7.90 -7.04
C GLU A 66 -19.68 -7.60 -7.72
N ASN A 67 -19.48 -6.38 -8.21
CA ASN A 67 -18.20 -5.98 -8.81
C ASN A 67 -17.07 -5.97 -7.79
N MET A 68 -17.30 -5.45 -6.57
CA MET A 68 -16.32 -5.51 -5.49
C MET A 68 -15.90 -6.96 -5.21
N ARG A 69 -16.88 -7.86 -5.05
CA ARG A 69 -16.65 -9.27 -4.78
C ARG A 69 -15.87 -9.95 -5.92
N ARG A 70 -16.24 -9.70 -7.16
CA ARG A 70 -15.55 -10.26 -8.32
C ARG A 70 -14.07 -9.89 -8.37
N VAL A 71 -13.74 -8.64 -8.10
CA VAL A 71 -12.34 -8.18 -8.08
C VAL A 71 -11.60 -8.71 -6.84
N ALA A 72 -12.24 -8.70 -5.67
CA ALA A 72 -11.67 -9.28 -4.45
C ALA A 72 -11.33 -10.77 -4.62
N LEU A 73 -12.21 -11.54 -5.28
CA LEU A 73 -11.96 -12.95 -5.60
C LEU A 73 -10.77 -13.13 -6.55
N ARG A 74 -10.61 -12.26 -7.55
CA ARG A 74 -9.42 -12.30 -8.44
C ARG A 74 -8.12 -12.09 -7.68
N ILE A 75 -8.10 -11.16 -6.73
CA ILE A 75 -6.93 -10.94 -5.87
C ILE A 75 -6.62 -12.21 -5.07
N ARG A 76 -7.64 -12.81 -4.46
CA ARG A 76 -7.49 -14.05 -3.69
C ARG A 76 -6.99 -15.21 -4.55
N GLU A 77 -7.59 -15.42 -5.70
CA GLU A 77 -7.22 -16.48 -6.64
C GLU A 77 -5.80 -16.29 -7.16
N ALA A 78 -5.42 -15.07 -7.55
CA ALA A 78 -4.06 -14.75 -7.97
C ALA A 78 -3.04 -15.06 -6.87
N ALA A 79 -3.33 -14.66 -5.63
CA ALA A 79 -2.45 -14.92 -4.49
C ALA A 79 -2.26 -16.45 -4.24
N ILE A 80 -3.32 -17.25 -4.37
CA ILE A 80 -3.26 -18.70 -4.25
C ILE A 80 -2.46 -19.32 -5.41
N GLN A 81 -2.77 -18.93 -6.66
CA GLN A 81 -2.10 -19.46 -7.85
C GLN A 81 -0.61 -19.16 -7.87
N LEU A 82 -0.24 -17.94 -7.48
CA LEU A 82 1.15 -17.50 -7.41
C LEU A 82 1.86 -17.97 -6.14
N LYS A 83 1.14 -18.64 -5.22
CA LYS A 83 1.68 -19.18 -3.96
C LYS A 83 2.42 -18.13 -3.14
N VAL A 84 1.93 -16.91 -3.14
CA VAL A 84 2.52 -15.83 -2.36
C VAL A 84 2.26 -16.00 -0.87
N LYS A 85 3.10 -15.41 -0.03
CA LYS A 85 2.98 -15.47 1.42
C LYS A 85 2.28 -14.25 2.01
N ARG A 86 2.31 -13.13 1.29
CA ARG A 86 1.80 -11.83 1.74
C ARG A 86 1.12 -11.11 0.59
N ILE A 87 0.15 -10.26 0.91
CA ILE A 87 -0.45 -9.32 -0.03
C ILE A 87 -0.18 -7.92 0.48
N VAL A 88 0.37 -7.07 -0.38
CA VAL A 88 0.63 -5.65 -0.07
C VAL A 88 -0.11 -4.79 -1.08
N PHE A 89 -0.89 -3.84 -0.57
CA PHE A 89 -1.59 -2.85 -1.39
C PHE A 89 -0.72 -1.59 -1.57
N GLY A 90 -0.75 -1.03 -2.75
CA GLY A 90 -0.09 0.23 -3.08
C GLY A 90 -0.74 1.43 -2.37
N GLU A 91 -0.40 2.64 -2.83
CA GLU A 91 -0.73 3.90 -2.15
C GLU A 91 -2.22 4.28 -2.18
N CYS A 92 -3.00 3.71 -3.09
CA CYS A 92 -4.37 4.15 -3.34
C CYS A 92 -5.26 3.98 -2.11
N GLY A 93 -5.61 5.09 -1.47
CA GLY A 93 -6.45 5.09 -0.28
C GLY A 93 -7.85 4.48 -0.51
N HIS A 94 -8.43 4.65 -1.70
CA HIS A 94 -9.71 4.02 -2.03
C HIS A 94 -9.59 2.50 -2.09
N ALA A 95 -8.54 1.99 -2.72
CA ALA A 95 -8.24 0.58 -2.79
C ALA A 95 -8.00 0.00 -1.39
N TRP A 96 -7.21 0.68 -0.59
CA TRP A 96 -6.95 0.27 0.79
C TRP A 96 -8.21 0.26 1.65
N ARG A 97 -9.06 1.28 1.55
CA ARG A 97 -10.35 1.32 2.25
C ARG A 97 -11.20 0.09 1.95
N VAL A 98 -11.26 -0.33 0.69
CA VAL A 98 -12.01 -1.54 0.30
C VAL A 98 -11.32 -2.80 0.83
N ALA A 99 -10.00 -2.90 0.70
CA ALA A 99 -9.24 -4.03 1.19
C ALA A 99 -9.40 -4.18 2.71
N TYR A 100 -9.19 -3.13 3.45
CA TYR A 100 -9.27 -3.11 4.91
C TYR A 100 -10.66 -3.51 5.43
N ASN A 101 -11.73 -2.93 4.86
CA ASN A 101 -13.09 -3.14 5.40
C ASN A 101 -13.80 -4.37 4.84
N PHE A 102 -13.51 -4.76 3.59
CA PHE A 102 -14.39 -5.67 2.86
C PHE A 102 -13.71 -6.90 2.26
N LEU A 103 -12.37 -6.95 2.17
CA LEU A 103 -11.71 -8.00 1.40
C LEU A 103 -12.05 -9.40 1.93
N ASN A 104 -11.94 -9.61 3.24
CA ASN A 104 -12.29 -10.90 3.87
C ASN A 104 -13.79 -11.22 3.75
N THR A 105 -14.66 -10.23 3.88
CA THR A 105 -16.11 -10.42 3.76
C THR A 105 -16.51 -10.80 2.33
N LEU A 106 -15.86 -10.20 1.34
CA LEU A 106 -16.21 -10.41 -0.07
C LEU A 106 -15.59 -11.65 -0.68
N ALA A 107 -14.36 -11.99 -0.30
CA ALA A 107 -13.60 -13.07 -0.91
C ALA A 107 -13.38 -14.29 0.02
N GLY A 108 -13.75 -14.18 1.28
CA GLY A 108 -13.47 -15.19 2.31
C GLY A 108 -12.09 -15.00 2.96
N PRO A 109 -11.76 -15.89 3.94
CA PRO A 109 -10.52 -15.73 4.70
C PRO A 109 -9.28 -15.92 3.82
N PHE A 110 -8.21 -15.25 4.21
CA PHE A 110 -6.88 -15.33 3.58
C PHE A 110 -5.92 -16.20 4.42
N ASP A 111 -6.46 -17.31 4.95
CA ASP A 111 -5.78 -18.26 5.84
C ASP A 111 -4.65 -19.05 5.18
N PHE A 112 -4.52 -18.98 3.86
CA PHE A 112 -3.41 -19.53 3.08
C PHE A 112 -2.14 -18.66 3.10
N LEU A 113 -2.24 -17.41 3.57
CA LEU A 113 -1.09 -16.54 3.75
C LEU A 113 -0.23 -16.98 4.94
N ASP A 114 0.99 -16.49 5.02
CA ASP A 114 1.88 -16.71 6.16
C ASP A 114 1.19 -16.19 7.45
N GLN A 115 1.19 -17.00 8.50
CA GLN A 115 0.53 -16.66 9.78
C GLN A 115 1.08 -15.38 10.43
N ARG A 116 2.27 -14.94 10.07
CA ARG A 116 2.83 -13.65 10.48
C ARG A 116 2.15 -12.47 9.78
N TYR A 117 1.51 -12.72 8.63
CA TYR A 117 0.86 -11.73 7.79
C TYR A 117 -0.50 -12.21 7.30
N PRO A 118 -1.40 -12.55 8.23
CA PRO A 118 -2.67 -13.25 7.92
C PRO A 118 -3.68 -12.36 7.20
N ILE A 119 -3.41 -11.07 7.11
CA ILE A 119 -4.22 -10.08 6.42
C ILE A 119 -3.35 -9.25 5.46
N PRO A 120 -3.92 -8.71 4.39
CA PRO A 120 -3.22 -7.77 3.54
C PRO A 120 -2.70 -6.55 4.30
N GLN A 121 -1.56 -6.03 3.85
CA GLN A 121 -0.92 -4.84 4.42
C GLN A 121 -0.93 -3.69 3.40
N HIS A 122 -0.90 -2.46 3.90
CA HIS A 122 -0.61 -1.30 3.07
C HIS A 122 0.89 -1.12 2.86
N ILE A 123 1.30 -0.57 1.72
CA ILE A 123 2.73 -0.33 1.43
C ILE A 123 3.41 0.55 2.49
N LEU A 124 2.68 1.47 3.11
CA LEU A 124 3.22 2.29 4.20
C LEU A 124 3.52 1.47 5.45
N GLU A 125 2.67 0.48 5.79
CA GLU A 125 2.93 -0.42 6.93
C GLU A 125 4.17 -1.28 6.68
N PHE A 126 4.30 -1.79 5.45
CA PHE A 126 5.48 -2.53 5.04
C PHE A 126 6.74 -1.65 5.15
N THR A 127 6.73 -0.47 4.52
CA THR A 127 7.88 0.44 4.50
C THR A 127 8.28 0.88 5.91
N TRP A 128 7.31 1.23 6.74
CA TRP A 128 7.54 1.60 8.13
C TRP A 128 8.18 0.46 8.93
N GLY A 129 7.68 -0.77 8.75
CA GLY A 129 8.24 -1.95 9.37
C GLY A 129 9.70 -2.21 8.97
N GLU A 130 10.04 -2.02 7.68
CA GLU A 130 11.41 -2.19 7.19
C GLU A 130 12.35 -1.07 7.66
N ILE A 131 11.85 0.17 7.81
CA ILE A 131 12.61 1.26 8.44
C ILE A 131 12.97 0.91 9.90
N HIS A 132 12.02 0.39 10.67
CA HIS A 132 12.24 0.02 12.08
C HIS A 132 13.19 -1.18 12.24
N LYS A 133 13.19 -2.10 11.29
CA LYS A 133 14.17 -3.19 11.25
C LYS A 133 15.57 -2.74 10.84
N GLY A 134 15.71 -1.53 10.29
CA GLY A 134 16.98 -1.02 9.75
C GLY A 134 17.41 -1.69 8.46
N THR A 135 16.49 -2.30 7.71
CA THR A 135 16.77 -2.94 6.41
C THR A 135 16.90 -1.95 5.27
N LEU A 136 16.31 -0.75 5.41
CA LEU A 136 16.37 0.29 4.39
C LEU A 136 17.49 1.28 4.67
N THR A 137 18.35 1.50 3.68
CA THR A 137 19.35 2.57 3.72
C THR A 137 18.71 3.87 3.23
N LEU A 138 18.54 4.84 4.13
CA LEU A 138 17.85 6.09 3.85
C LEU A 138 18.84 7.25 3.81
N ASP A 139 18.66 8.13 2.80
CA ASP A 139 19.39 9.38 2.67
C ASP A 139 18.42 10.57 2.69
N LYS A 140 18.31 11.22 3.84
CA LYS A 140 17.43 12.39 4.01
C LYS A 140 17.84 13.57 3.13
N SER A 141 19.14 13.70 2.84
CA SER A 141 19.68 14.83 2.07
C SER A 141 19.19 14.85 0.63
N ALA A 142 18.73 13.70 0.12
CA ALA A 142 18.15 13.60 -1.22
C ALA A 142 16.90 14.48 -1.44
N ASN A 143 16.30 14.97 -0.36
CA ASN A 143 15.11 15.84 -0.38
C ASN A 143 15.35 17.23 0.22
N ASP A 144 16.60 17.66 0.38
CA ASP A 144 16.94 18.94 1.06
C ASP A 144 16.53 20.17 0.25
N ASP A 145 16.28 20.01 -1.04
CA ASP A 145 15.76 21.05 -1.94
C ASP A 145 14.24 21.28 -1.78
N LYS A 146 13.56 20.51 -0.92
CA LYS A 146 12.10 20.52 -0.77
C LYS A 146 11.69 20.69 0.67
N VAL A 147 10.59 21.43 0.88
CA VAL A 147 9.80 21.36 2.11
C VAL A 147 8.64 20.42 1.85
N VAL A 148 8.54 19.36 2.63
CA VAL A 148 7.56 18.30 2.45
C VAL A 148 6.49 18.38 3.53
N THR A 149 5.25 18.25 3.15
CA THR A 149 4.10 18.12 4.05
C THR A 149 3.30 16.85 3.72
N PHE A 150 2.39 16.48 4.62
CA PHE A 150 1.52 15.32 4.43
C PHE A 150 0.04 15.73 4.53
N HIS A 151 -0.74 15.30 3.55
CA HIS A 151 -2.19 15.43 3.58
C HIS A 151 -2.81 14.11 4.03
N ASP A 152 -3.53 14.13 5.15
CA ASP A 152 -4.26 12.98 5.68
C ASP A 152 -5.48 12.67 4.79
N SER A 153 -5.32 11.81 3.79
CA SER A 153 -6.38 11.47 2.85
C SER A 153 -7.58 10.81 3.52
N CYS A 154 -8.79 11.18 3.13
CA CYS A 154 -10.03 10.72 3.78
C CYS A 154 -10.17 9.19 3.85
N ASN A 155 -9.74 8.48 2.83
CA ASN A 155 -9.89 7.02 2.78
C ASN A 155 -8.94 6.30 3.73
N ILE A 156 -7.75 6.85 4.00
CA ILE A 156 -6.82 6.31 4.99
C ILE A 156 -7.16 6.85 6.37
N ALA A 157 -7.28 8.18 6.51
CA ALA A 157 -7.47 8.84 7.79
C ALA A 157 -8.79 8.48 8.48
N ARG A 158 -9.90 8.44 7.72
CA ARG A 158 -11.25 8.21 8.25
C ARG A 158 -11.92 6.93 7.77
N GLY A 159 -11.50 6.40 6.63
CA GLY A 159 -12.12 5.23 6.00
C GLY A 159 -11.44 3.89 6.30
N SER A 160 -10.27 3.90 6.88
CA SER A 160 -9.47 2.70 7.19
C SER A 160 -8.49 2.96 8.34
N ARG A 161 -7.51 2.08 8.50
CA ARG A 161 -6.42 2.22 9.47
C ARG A 161 -5.10 1.75 8.86
N LEU A 162 -3.99 2.11 9.49
CA LEU A 162 -2.66 1.57 9.26
C LEU A 162 -2.07 1.08 10.60
N GLY A 163 -1.42 -0.08 10.56
CA GLY A 163 -0.83 -0.69 11.75
C GLY A 163 -1.85 -1.21 12.77
N ASP A 164 -1.34 -1.78 13.83
CA ASP A 164 -2.14 -2.44 14.87
C ASP A 164 -2.55 -1.47 15.99
N GLU A 165 -1.85 -0.34 16.12
CA GLU A 165 -2.09 0.65 17.16
C GLU A 165 -3.13 1.70 16.74
N PRO A 166 -3.98 2.18 17.67
CA PRO A 166 -4.90 3.28 17.41
C PRO A 166 -4.15 4.53 16.90
N GLY A 167 -4.65 5.13 15.83
CA GLY A 167 -4.03 6.33 15.24
C GLY A 167 -2.85 6.07 14.32
N GLY A 168 -2.50 4.81 14.06
CA GLY A 168 -1.37 4.45 13.18
C GLY A 168 -1.44 5.09 11.80
N GLN A 169 -2.64 5.31 11.27
CA GLN A 169 -2.87 6.00 9.99
C GLN A 169 -2.41 7.47 9.99
N PHE A 170 -2.26 8.08 11.16
CA PHE A 170 -1.73 9.44 11.29
C PHE A 170 -0.22 9.43 11.59
N VAL A 171 0.23 8.44 12.34
CA VAL A 171 1.60 8.34 12.84
C VAL A 171 2.55 7.75 11.79
N ILE A 172 2.18 6.62 11.17
CA ILE A 172 3.05 5.87 10.25
C ILE A 172 3.52 6.72 9.06
N PRO A 173 2.64 7.43 8.32
CA PRO A 173 3.09 8.25 7.20
C PRO A 173 4.07 9.36 7.63
N ARG A 174 3.80 10.00 8.77
CA ARG A 174 4.66 11.06 9.31
C ARG A 174 6.03 10.55 9.70
N GLN A 175 6.09 9.40 10.36
CA GLN A 175 7.37 8.78 10.73
C GLN A 175 8.19 8.39 9.50
N ILE A 176 7.55 7.88 8.44
CA ILE A 176 8.24 7.61 7.18
C ILE A 176 8.80 8.90 6.59
N LEU A 177 8.01 9.96 6.51
CA LEU A 177 8.47 11.26 5.97
C LEU A 177 9.61 11.85 6.81
N GLN A 178 9.52 11.79 8.13
CA GLN A 178 10.59 12.22 9.04
C GLN A 178 11.85 11.37 8.91
N ALA A 179 11.73 10.12 8.48
CA ALA A 179 12.87 9.25 8.22
C ALA A 179 13.57 9.57 6.89
N VAL A 180 12.87 10.14 5.90
CA VAL A 180 13.39 10.39 4.54
C VAL A 180 13.54 11.86 4.18
N CYS A 181 13.13 12.81 5.04
CA CYS A 181 13.19 14.24 4.79
C CYS A 181 13.78 14.98 6.01
N ASN A 182 14.65 15.96 5.76
CA ASN A 182 15.11 16.90 6.79
C ASN A 182 14.11 18.04 7.01
N HIS A 183 13.37 18.43 6.00
CA HIS A 183 12.44 19.57 6.01
C HIS A 183 11.00 19.10 5.88
N TYR A 184 10.53 18.32 6.88
CA TYR A 184 9.13 17.95 7.01
C TYR A 184 8.41 18.96 7.90
N VAL A 185 7.26 19.46 7.44
CA VAL A 185 6.39 20.39 8.18
C VAL A 185 4.95 19.86 8.08
N ASP A 186 4.27 19.74 9.20
CA ASP A 186 2.85 19.36 9.19
C ASP A 186 1.97 20.50 8.65
N MET A 187 0.80 20.15 8.17
CA MET A 187 -0.21 21.12 7.78
C MET A 187 -0.72 21.88 9.03
N PRO A 188 -1.34 23.07 8.85
CA PRO A 188 -1.90 23.83 9.98
C PRO A 188 -2.89 23.01 10.82
N GLU A 189 -2.91 23.28 12.12
CA GLU A 189 -3.93 22.75 13.02
C GLU A 189 -5.34 23.02 12.50
N GLY A 190 -6.26 22.05 12.67
CA GLY A 190 -7.61 22.08 12.08
C GLY A 190 -7.68 21.61 10.62
N THR A 191 -6.54 21.19 10.04
CA THR A 191 -6.47 20.62 8.68
C THR A 191 -5.66 19.33 8.62
N ILE A 192 -5.40 18.71 9.78
CA ILE A 192 -4.67 17.46 9.93
C ILE A 192 -5.55 16.36 10.51
N HIS A 193 -5.09 15.13 10.43
CA HIS A 193 -5.73 13.94 10.98
C HIS A 193 -7.17 13.77 10.45
N ASP A 194 -8.13 13.59 11.35
CA ASP A 194 -9.55 13.43 11.02
C ASP A 194 -10.27 14.74 10.68
N GLU A 195 -9.64 15.88 10.90
CA GLU A 195 -10.15 17.20 10.55
C GLU A 195 -9.85 17.60 9.09
N THR A 196 -9.04 16.81 8.38
CA THR A 196 -8.67 17.09 6.99
C THR A 196 -9.88 17.01 6.03
N PHE A 197 -9.98 17.98 5.14
CA PHE A 197 -10.92 17.96 4.01
C PHE A 197 -10.26 17.37 2.76
N CYS A 198 -10.99 16.54 2.05
CA CYS A 198 -10.63 16.04 0.73
C CYS A 198 -11.63 16.53 -0.33
#